data_3ea99ff3ce46b3a960aec5a739de5adf
#
_entry.id   3ea99ff3ce46b3a960aec5a739de5adf
#
_cell.length_a   1.000
_cell.length_b   1.000
_cell.length_c   1.000
_cell.angle_alpha   90.00
_cell.angle_beta   90.00
_cell.angle_gamma   90.00
#
_symmetry.space_group_name_H-M   'P 1'
#
loop_
_entity.id
_entity.type
_entity.pdbx_description
1 polymer ?
#
loop_
_entity_poly.entity_id
_entity_poly.type
_entity_poly.pdbx_seq_one_letter_code
_entity_poly.pdbx_strand_id
1 'polypeptide(L)'
;VSGVDPDETLRSPAVGVVFRFASFGVDNLLDMPETNPLLNRRTLLRAGAIGALLIPAGSALAACGGSGSATSSSSTGLSVARPRLTHGLASGDPRADGALIWARSDAPATMIVETSATESFTNAERFTGPRLTPASDGTGRIRLTGLEPGQTVHYRVVLEGENGAESEPLTGVFNTVPVQRRALNFVWSGDVVGQGWGINESLGGMSIFGAIADRRPDFFLHSGDAIYADGPVAESQKQNNGDVYVNLTTDAKSHVAQTLDDFRGNYAYNLTDAHYRRFAATVPQVVQWDDHEVVNNWFPGESLAGQERKGYTETDVDKLTGFAAQAWQEWQPVLPSEAVDGRLYRKIAYGPDLDVFVLDMRSYKDPNPNAWSPNSPEGVLGAKQTQWLIDGLKASTATWKVVANDLPLSIVVPDKSTDPVDGPKSMEGVAQGDNGQPLGREIAFSRVLSQTKNVPNIVYLTADVHYTAAISYDPGRAGFTDFAPFWEFVSGPLHAGAFPESPLDGTFGARYEFVHAPTDANVSPAEGFQHFGEVSINPDDRTFTVDLRDAKGVSLYSKVLTAQ
;
A
#
# COMPACT_ATOMS: atom_id res chain seq x y z
N VAL A 1 6.88 7.11 62.77
CA VAL A 1 5.73 8.00 62.81
C VAL A 1 5.45 8.43 61.39
N SER A 2 4.29 7.98 60.84
CA SER A 2 3.52 8.42 59.65
C SER A 2 4.29 8.70 58.34
N GLY A 3 4.29 7.93 57.29
CA GLY A 3 3.14 7.55 56.45
C GLY A 3 2.72 8.71 55.49
N VAL A 4 3.37 8.85 54.32
CA VAL A 4 2.77 9.56 53.18
C VAL A 4 3.03 8.70 51.96
N ASP A 5 1.96 8.27 51.33
CA ASP A 5 1.85 7.55 50.05
C ASP A 5 2.10 8.55 48.91
N PRO A 6 2.97 8.29 47.92
CA PRO A 6 3.09 9.11 46.73
C PRO A 6 2.52 8.37 45.48
N ASP A 7 1.22 8.30 45.36
CA ASP A 7 0.60 7.79 44.12
C ASP A 7 -0.62 8.64 43.76
N GLU A 8 -0.37 9.84 43.23
CA GLU A 8 -1.34 10.63 42.46
C GLU A 8 -0.61 11.76 41.69
N THR A 9 -0.03 11.45 40.53
CA THR A 9 0.23 12.52 39.56
C THR A 9 0.17 11.98 38.12
N LEU A 10 -0.85 12.47 37.42
CA LEU A 10 -0.91 12.71 35.97
C LEU A 10 -0.88 11.49 35.03
N ARG A 11 -2.03 10.84 34.91
CA ARG A 11 -2.39 10.11 33.70
C ARG A 11 -2.93 11.12 32.68
N SER A 12 -2.10 11.52 31.74
CA SER A 12 -2.55 12.06 30.48
C SER A 12 -3.14 10.92 29.64
N PRO A 13 -4.35 10.98 29.10
CA PRO A 13 -4.86 9.93 28.23
C PRO A 13 -4.13 10.03 26.90
N ALA A 14 -3.36 9.02 26.56
CA ALA A 14 -2.92 8.82 25.18
C ALA A 14 -4.17 8.62 24.32
N VAL A 15 -4.50 9.60 23.50
CA VAL A 15 -5.57 9.51 22.51
C VAL A 15 -5.03 8.67 21.37
N GLY A 16 -5.12 7.36 21.50
CA GLY A 16 -4.92 6.47 20.38
C GLY A 16 -6.05 6.72 19.37
N VAL A 17 -5.72 7.30 18.21
CA VAL A 17 -6.66 7.43 17.10
C VAL A 17 -6.93 6.03 16.56
N VAL A 18 -7.96 5.39 17.07
CA VAL A 18 -8.44 4.10 16.57
C VAL A 18 -9.28 4.39 15.35
N PHE A 19 -8.70 4.23 14.17
CA PHE A 19 -9.46 4.23 12.92
C PHE A 19 -10.39 3.01 12.93
N ARG A 20 -11.63 3.19 13.37
CA ARG A 20 -12.71 2.24 13.09
C ARG A 20 -13.13 2.44 11.66
N PHE A 21 -12.68 1.56 10.80
CA PHE A 21 -13.17 1.47 9.44
C PHE A 21 -14.62 0.99 9.46
N ALA A 22 -15.56 1.91 9.43
CA ALA A 22 -16.97 1.58 9.33
C ALA A 22 -17.35 1.51 7.85
N SER A 23 -17.86 0.36 7.43
CA SER A 23 -18.59 0.26 6.18
C SER A 23 -19.86 1.09 6.30
N PHE A 24 -19.93 2.23 5.65
CA PHE A 24 -21.16 3.03 5.60
C PHE A 24 -22.14 2.40 4.61
N GLY A 25 -23.04 1.58 5.13
CA GLY A 25 -24.34 1.34 4.52
C GLY A 25 -25.25 2.52 4.86
N VAL A 26 -25.98 3.05 3.89
CA VAL A 26 -26.80 4.28 4.00
C VAL A 26 -28.02 4.13 4.94
N ASP A 27 -28.28 2.96 5.49
CA ASP A 27 -29.54 2.63 6.18
C ASP A 27 -29.55 2.78 7.73
N ASN A 28 -28.46 3.26 8.36
CA ASN A 28 -28.39 3.35 9.83
C ASN A 28 -28.03 4.75 10.37
N LEU A 29 -28.66 5.78 9.84
CA LEU A 29 -28.48 7.17 10.32
C LEU A 29 -29.36 7.56 11.53
N LEU A 30 -30.12 6.64 12.13
CA LEU A 30 -31.10 6.97 13.16
C LEU A 30 -30.74 6.59 14.60
N ASP A 31 -29.67 5.81 14.83
CA ASP A 31 -29.32 5.32 16.18
C ASP A 31 -27.84 5.57 16.54
N MET A 32 -27.42 6.83 16.60
CA MET A 32 -26.13 7.19 17.20
C MET A 32 -26.33 7.96 18.52
N PRO A 33 -25.68 7.57 19.62
CA PRO A 33 -25.74 8.34 20.87
C PRO A 33 -24.99 9.67 20.77
N GLU A 34 -25.56 10.70 21.36
CA GLU A 34 -25.07 12.10 21.37
C GLU A 34 -23.84 12.28 22.26
N THR A 35 -22.63 11.87 21.81
CA THR A 35 -21.40 12.24 22.52
C THR A 35 -20.19 12.44 21.57
N ASN A 36 -20.32 13.34 20.60
CA ASN A 36 -19.14 13.86 19.90
C ASN A 36 -19.37 15.35 19.58
N PRO A 37 -18.63 16.29 20.20
CA PRO A 37 -18.90 17.73 20.08
C PRO A 37 -18.52 18.35 18.72
N LEU A 38 -17.96 17.61 17.77
CA LEU A 38 -17.46 18.16 16.49
C LEU A 38 -18.39 17.93 15.28
N LEU A 39 -19.53 17.24 15.43
CA LEU A 39 -20.50 17.08 14.33
C LEU A 39 -21.89 17.54 14.73
N ASN A 40 -22.20 18.81 14.51
CA ASN A 40 -23.52 19.36 14.76
C ASN A 40 -24.42 19.16 13.53
N ARG A 41 -25.55 18.44 13.69
CA ARG A 41 -26.55 18.13 12.65
C ARG A 41 -27.02 19.34 11.81
N ARG A 42 -26.85 20.57 12.30
CA ARG A 42 -27.25 21.79 11.59
C ARG A 42 -26.28 22.22 10.49
N THR A 43 -25.05 21.73 10.48
CA THR A 43 -24.05 22.05 9.46
C THR A 43 -24.20 21.20 8.20
N LEU A 44 -24.66 19.97 8.34
CA LEU A 44 -24.88 19.03 7.21
C LEU A 44 -26.10 19.40 6.34
N LEU A 45 -27.12 20.04 6.92
CA LEU A 45 -28.33 20.44 6.20
C LEU A 45 -28.22 21.78 5.42
N ARG A 46 -27.13 22.53 5.61
CA ARG A 46 -26.90 23.78 4.89
C ARG A 46 -26.02 23.65 3.64
N ALA A 47 -25.35 22.55 3.44
CA ALA A 47 -24.52 22.30 2.24
C ALA A 47 -25.30 21.75 1.04
N GLY A 48 -26.55 21.33 1.21
CA GLY A 48 -27.38 20.69 0.19
C GLY A 48 -28.35 21.60 -0.58
N ALA A 49 -28.36 22.91 -0.39
CA ALA A 49 -29.40 23.78 -0.90
C ALA A 49 -28.94 25.05 -1.63
N ILE A 50 -27.89 24.96 -2.47
CA ILE A 50 -27.58 26.02 -3.44
C ILE A 50 -27.16 25.39 -4.78
N GLY A 51 -28.11 25.19 -5.66
CA GLY A 51 -27.82 24.65 -7.00
C GLY A 51 -29.03 24.45 -7.89
N ALA A 52 -30.01 25.35 -7.84
CA ALA A 52 -31.05 25.39 -8.88
C ALA A 52 -31.50 26.84 -9.04
N LEU A 53 -31.19 27.40 -10.19
CA LEU A 53 -31.92 28.42 -10.94
C LEU A 53 -30.95 29.31 -11.74
N LEU A 54 -30.99 29.09 -13.06
CA LEU A 54 -31.19 30.22 -14.01
C LEU A 54 -31.07 29.68 -15.44
N ILE A 55 -32.24 29.50 -16.07
CA ILE A 55 -32.40 29.42 -17.53
C ILE A 55 -32.84 30.81 -17.95
N PRO A 56 -32.23 31.44 -18.94
CA PRO A 56 -32.90 32.48 -19.72
C PRO A 56 -33.45 31.89 -21.04
N ALA A 57 -34.74 32.07 -21.24
CA ALA A 57 -35.43 31.91 -22.49
C ALA A 57 -35.13 33.10 -23.41
N GLY A 58 -34.96 32.84 -24.69
CA GLY A 58 -34.77 33.87 -25.73
C GLY A 58 -34.94 33.39 -27.13
N SER A 59 -36.16 33.46 -27.60
CA SER A 59 -36.67 33.97 -28.92
C SER A 59 -36.44 33.16 -30.18
N ALA A 60 -37.59 32.74 -30.73
CA ALA A 60 -37.84 32.24 -32.06
C ALA A 60 -37.72 33.33 -33.15
N LEU A 61 -37.26 32.95 -34.30
CA LEU A 61 -37.65 33.59 -35.58
C LEU A 61 -37.80 32.53 -36.66
N ALA A 62 -38.97 32.51 -37.21
CA ALA A 62 -39.40 31.66 -38.30
C ALA A 62 -38.95 32.22 -39.66
N ALA A 63 -38.64 31.35 -40.62
CA ALA A 63 -38.79 31.61 -42.04
C ALA A 63 -39.10 30.32 -42.78
N CYS A 64 -40.14 30.40 -43.58
CA CYS A 64 -40.78 29.38 -44.40
C CYS A 64 -39.98 28.95 -45.65
N GLY A 65 -40.19 27.71 -46.04
CA GLY A 65 -40.22 27.39 -47.47
C GLY A 65 -39.72 26.01 -47.86
N GLY A 66 -40.62 25.16 -48.42
CA GLY A 66 -40.26 24.17 -49.43
C GLY A 66 -40.47 22.70 -49.07
N SER A 67 -41.55 22.19 -49.61
CA SER A 67 -42.03 20.81 -49.66
C SER A 67 -41.06 19.77 -50.22
N GLY A 68 -41.04 18.59 -49.56
CA GLY A 68 -40.38 17.38 -50.07
C GLY A 68 -40.59 16.22 -49.13
N SER A 69 -41.63 15.40 -49.38
CA SER A 69 -41.90 14.16 -48.64
C SER A 69 -40.83 13.13 -48.90
N ALA A 70 -40.10 12.75 -47.86
CA ALA A 70 -39.43 11.46 -47.76
C ALA A 70 -39.50 11.04 -46.29
N THR A 71 -40.43 10.14 -45.98
CA THR A 71 -40.49 9.42 -44.72
C THR A 71 -39.33 8.47 -44.61
N SER A 72 -38.22 8.95 -44.12
CA SER A 72 -37.21 8.09 -43.54
C SER A 72 -37.46 8.06 -42.02
N SER A 73 -38.01 6.96 -41.57
CA SER A 73 -38.03 6.62 -40.13
C SER A 73 -36.60 6.45 -39.66
N SER A 74 -35.93 7.54 -39.30
CA SER A 74 -34.74 7.50 -38.48
C SER A 74 -35.17 7.08 -37.06
N SER A 75 -35.08 5.78 -36.79
CA SER A 75 -34.99 5.34 -35.42
C SER A 75 -33.74 5.97 -34.83
N THR A 76 -33.86 7.11 -34.16
CA THR A 76 -32.91 7.59 -33.20
C THR A 76 -32.96 6.60 -32.05
N GLY A 77 -32.31 5.45 -32.25
CA GLY A 77 -31.92 4.61 -31.12
C GLY A 77 -31.04 5.48 -30.24
N LEU A 78 -31.58 5.92 -29.11
CA LEU A 78 -30.78 6.46 -28.01
C LEU A 78 -29.68 5.45 -27.76
N SER A 79 -28.43 5.76 -28.12
CA SER A 79 -27.28 4.97 -27.78
C SER A 79 -27.21 5.00 -26.25
N VAL A 80 -27.67 3.94 -25.65
CA VAL A 80 -27.58 3.77 -24.21
C VAL A 80 -26.10 3.70 -23.88
N ALA A 81 -25.61 4.68 -23.16
CA ALA A 81 -24.20 4.71 -22.74
C ALA A 81 -23.91 3.45 -21.91
N ARG A 82 -22.99 2.62 -22.38
CA ARG A 82 -22.50 1.46 -21.64
C ARG A 82 -21.51 1.91 -20.57
N PRO A 83 -21.55 1.36 -19.35
CA PRO A 83 -20.49 1.59 -18.39
C PRO A 83 -19.16 1.05 -18.95
N ARG A 84 -18.05 1.62 -18.55
CA ARG A 84 -16.71 1.17 -18.95
C ARG A 84 -15.85 0.87 -17.75
N LEU A 85 -15.12 -0.24 -17.82
CA LEU A 85 -14.02 -0.52 -16.91
C LEU A 85 -12.87 0.44 -17.20
N THR A 86 -12.47 1.18 -16.17
CA THR A 86 -11.35 2.13 -16.23
C THR A 86 -10.23 1.67 -15.32
N HIS A 87 -8.99 2.04 -15.62
CA HIS A 87 -7.81 1.75 -14.79
C HIS A 87 -7.48 0.25 -14.61
N GLY A 88 -8.03 -0.64 -15.44
CA GLY A 88 -7.74 -2.08 -15.39
C GLY A 88 -8.48 -2.83 -14.30
N LEU A 89 -7.87 -3.93 -13.85
CA LEU A 89 -8.34 -4.81 -12.78
C LEU A 89 -7.20 -5.05 -11.79
N ALA A 90 -7.52 -5.43 -10.56
CA ALA A 90 -6.55 -5.95 -9.61
C ALA A 90 -7.12 -7.14 -8.83
N SER A 91 -6.24 -8.05 -8.41
CA SER A 91 -6.57 -9.08 -7.42
C SER A 91 -5.69 -8.93 -6.18
N GLY A 92 -6.17 -9.40 -5.02
CA GLY A 92 -5.41 -9.29 -3.77
C GLY A 92 -5.86 -10.24 -2.68
N ASP A 93 -5.07 -10.27 -1.62
CA ASP A 93 -5.25 -11.09 -0.43
C ASP A 93 -5.76 -12.51 -0.77
N PRO A 94 -4.94 -13.32 -1.49
CA PRO A 94 -5.33 -14.64 -1.94
C PRO A 94 -5.56 -15.59 -0.76
N ARG A 95 -6.54 -16.52 -0.92
CA ARG A 95 -6.89 -17.55 0.04
C ARG A 95 -7.00 -18.90 -0.64
N ALA A 96 -7.14 -19.94 0.18
CA ALA A 96 -7.31 -21.30 -0.38
C ALA A 96 -8.59 -21.44 -1.22
N ASP A 97 -9.60 -20.67 -0.90
CA ASP A 97 -10.92 -20.72 -1.54
C ASP A 97 -11.23 -19.51 -2.45
N GLY A 98 -10.24 -18.62 -2.72
CA GLY A 98 -10.46 -17.47 -3.58
C GLY A 98 -9.48 -16.32 -3.43
N ALA A 99 -9.88 -15.14 -3.92
CA ALA A 99 -9.14 -13.88 -3.82
C ALA A 99 -10.09 -12.69 -3.83
N LEU A 100 -9.60 -11.49 -3.50
CA LEU A 100 -10.29 -10.23 -3.79
C LEU A 100 -10.12 -9.87 -5.26
N ILE A 101 -11.18 -9.38 -5.89
CA ILE A 101 -11.13 -8.77 -7.21
C ILE A 101 -11.60 -7.32 -7.09
N TRP A 102 -10.80 -6.40 -7.61
CA TRP A 102 -11.07 -4.97 -7.64
C TRP A 102 -11.31 -4.49 -9.08
N ALA A 103 -12.24 -3.55 -9.23
CA ALA A 103 -12.48 -2.86 -10.50
C ALA A 103 -13.01 -1.45 -10.27
N ARG A 104 -12.95 -0.61 -11.32
CA ARG A 104 -13.51 0.75 -11.35
C ARG A 104 -14.37 0.97 -12.58
N SER A 105 -15.50 1.62 -12.38
CA SER A 105 -16.46 2.03 -13.42
C SER A 105 -16.46 3.54 -13.64
N ASP A 106 -16.66 4.00 -14.88
CA ASP A 106 -16.89 5.41 -15.20
C ASP A 106 -18.35 5.88 -14.99
N ALA A 107 -19.26 4.94 -14.69
CA ALA A 107 -20.68 5.21 -14.47
C ALA A 107 -21.24 4.25 -13.42
N PRO A 108 -22.38 4.59 -12.76
CA PRO A 108 -23.03 3.67 -11.84
C PRO A 108 -23.36 2.33 -12.50
N ALA A 109 -22.84 1.22 -11.94
CA ALA A 109 -22.99 -0.12 -12.49
C ALA A 109 -22.84 -1.19 -11.40
N THR A 110 -23.35 -2.40 -11.65
CA THR A 110 -23.09 -3.56 -10.83
C THR A 110 -21.86 -4.31 -11.36
N MET A 111 -20.91 -4.60 -10.50
CA MET A 111 -19.73 -5.40 -10.82
C MET A 111 -20.11 -6.87 -10.92
N ILE A 112 -19.81 -7.50 -12.04
CA ILE A 112 -19.99 -8.95 -12.24
C ILE A 112 -18.62 -9.55 -12.46
N VAL A 113 -18.30 -10.62 -11.73
CA VAL A 113 -17.06 -11.40 -11.93
C VAL A 113 -17.43 -12.80 -12.38
N GLU A 114 -16.79 -13.27 -13.41
CA GLU A 114 -16.89 -14.64 -13.86
C GLU A 114 -15.53 -15.33 -13.73
N THR A 115 -15.51 -16.55 -13.23
CA THR A 115 -14.29 -17.36 -13.06
C THR A 115 -14.35 -18.63 -13.88
N SER A 116 -13.19 -19.10 -14.31
CA SER A 116 -13.03 -20.35 -15.07
C SER A 116 -11.65 -20.94 -14.84
N ALA A 117 -11.54 -22.26 -14.98
CA ALA A 117 -10.25 -22.96 -15.01
C ALA A 117 -9.47 -22.71 -16.32
N THR A 118 -10.11 -22.10 -17.34
CA THR A 118 -9.51 -21.88 -18.65
C THR A 118 -9.83 -20.46 -19.18
N GLU A 119 -8.95 -19.93 -20.02
CA GLU A 119 -9.11 -18.64 -20.68
C GLU A 119 -10.35 -18.54 -21.59
N SER A 120 -10.92 -19.66 -22.00
CA SER A 120 -12.11 -19.68 -22.85
C SER A 120 -13.41 -19.34 -22.11
N PHE A 121 -13.37 -19.33 -20.77
CA PHE A 121 -14.54 -19.12 -19.91
C PHE A 121 -15.71 -20.08 -20.22
N THR A 122 -15.40 -21.27 -20.70
CA THR A 122 -16.40 -22.34 -20.87
C THR A 122 -16.84 -22.83 -19.50
N ASN A 123 -18.15 -22.82 -19.22
CA ASN A 123 -18.75 -23.13 -17.92
C ASN A 123 -18.25 -22.19 -16.79
N ALA A 124 -18.17 -20.91 -17.09
CA ALA A 124 -17.77 -19.92 -16.09
C ALA A 124 -18.77 -19.84 -14.93
N GLU A 125 -18.25 -19.76 -13.73
CA GLU A 125 -19.03 -19.44 -12.53
C GLU A 125 -19.18 -17.92 -12.42
N ARG A 126 -20.40 -17.44 -12.05
CA ARG A 126 -20.74 -16.02 -12.03
C ARG A 126 -20.96 -15.55 -10.60
N PHE A 127 -20.30 -14.48 -10.22
CA PHE A 127 -20.40 -13.82 -8.92
C PHE A 127 -20.92 -12.39 -9.11
N THR A 128 -21.94 -12.01 -8.35
CA THR A 128 -22.47 -10.65 -8.32
C THR A 128 -21.75 -9.86 -7.23
N GLY A 129 -21.02 -8.85 -7.63
CA GLY A 129 -20.28 -7.93 -6.76
C GLY A 129 -21.11 -6.71 -6.34
N PRO A 130 -20.46 -5.70 -5.77
CA PRO A 130 -21.12 -4.49 -5.31
C PRO A 130 -21.59 -3.61 -6.46
N ARG A 131 -22.49 -2.70 -6.15
CA ARG A 131 -22.80 -1.56 -7.01
C ARG A 131 -21.70 -0.52 -6.91
N LEU A 132 -21.07 -0.20 -8.00
CA LEU A 132 -20.04 0.83 -8.14
C LEU A 132 -20.73 2.19 -8.34
N THR A 133 -20.36 3.18 -7.54
CA THR A 133 -21.02 4.50 -7.55
C THR A 133 -19.98 5.62 -7.39
N PRO A 134 -20.32 6.86 -7.73
CA PRO A 134 -19.43 8.01 -7.51
C PRO A 134 -19.02 8.22 -6.06
N ALA A 135 -19.79 7.71 -5.08
CA ALA A 135 -19.45 7.85 -3.66
C ALA A 135 -18.11 7.17 -3.29
N SER A 136 -17.74 6.09 -3.99
CA SER A 136 -16.46 5.40 -3.89
C SER A 136 -15.58 5.61 -5.12
N ASP A 137 -15.69 6.74 -5.78
CA ASP A 137 -15.01 7.03 -7.05
C ASP A 137 -15.23 5.96 -8.13
N GLY A 138 -16.38 5.30 -8.12
CA GLY A 138 -16.68 4.21 -9.05
C GLY A 138 -15.92 2.92 -8.77
N THR A 139 -15.14 2.84 -7.68
CA THR A 139 -14.41 1.63 -7.31
C THR A 139 -15.26 0.64 -6.53
N GLY A 140 -14.88 -0.62 -6.59
CA GLY A 140 -15.44 -1.65 -5.74
C GLY A 140 -14.67 -2.95 -5.81
N ARG A 141 -14.96 -3.84 -4.88
CA ARG A 141 -14.31 -5.14 -4.79
C ARG A 141 -15.25 -6.21 -4.29
N ILE A 142 -14.98 -7.44 -4.71
CA ILE A 142 -15.69 -8.63 -4.26
C ILE A 142 -14.68 -9.66 -3.75
N ARG A 143 -14.98 -10.31 -2.65
CA ARG A 143 -14.30 -11.53 -2.20
C ARG A 143 -14.90 -12.71 -2.93
N LEU A 144 -14.14 -13.35 -3.82
CA LEU A 144 -14.47 -14.66 -4.37
C LEU A 144 -14.23 -15.72 -3.31
N THR A 145 -15.14 -16.68 -3.19
CA THR A 145 -15.04 -17.82 -2.28
C THR A 145 -15.62 -19.06 -2.93
N GLY A 146 -15.29 -20.24 -2.40
CA GLY A 146 -15.79 -21.52 -2.91
C GLY A 146 -15.00 -22.11 -4.06
N LEU A 147 -13.87 -21.51 -4.42
CA LEU A 147 -12.95 -22.05 -5.44
C LEU A 147 -12.08 -23.16 -4.85
N GLU A 148 -11.58 -24.04 -5.71
CA GLU A 148 -10.69 -25.11 -5.27
C GLU A 148 -9.30 -24.59 -4.92
N PRO A 149 -8.62 -25.12 -3.88
CA PRO A 149 -7.28 -24.71 -3.48
C PRO A 149 -6.20 -25.09 -4.49
N GLY A 150 -5.17 -24.24 -4.61
CA GLY A 150 -3.94 -24.53 -5.35
C GLY A 150 -4.11 -24.57 -6.87
N GLN A 151 -5.15 -23.94 -7.40
CA GLN A 151 -5.39 -23.87 -8.84
C GLN A 151 -5.18 -22.47 -9.41
N THR A 152 -4.90 -22.41 -10.70
CA THR A 152 -4.95 -21.18 -11.48
C THR A 152 -6.40 -20.86 -11.86
N VAL A 153 -6.84 -19.66 -11.55
CA VAL A 153 -8.19 -19.15 -11.81
C VAL A 153 -8.11 -18.01 -12.82
N HIS A 154 -8.69 -18.18 -13.99
CA HIS A 154 -8.94 -17.10 -14.92
C HIS A 154 -10.21 -16.38 -14.50
N TYR A 155 -10.16 -15.05 -14.45
CA TYR A 155 -11.34 -14.26 -14.13
C TYR A 155 -11.56 -13.18 -15.17
N ARG A 156 -12.81 -12.77 -15.35
CA ARG A 156 -13.16 -11.58 -16.11
C ARG A 156 -14.19 -10.76 -15.35
N VAL A 157 -14.10 -9.45 -15.52
CA VAL A 157 -15.04 -8.51 -14.94
C VAL A 157 -15.87 -7.88 -16.06
N VAL A 158 -17.18 -7.82 -15.85
CA VAL A 158 -18.16 -7.12 -16.67
C VAL A 158 -18.93 -6.16 -15.76
N LEU A 159 -19.22 -4.97 -16.25
CA LEU A 159 -20.09 -4.01 -15.56
C LEU A 159 -21.49 -4.07 -16.18
N GLU A 160 -22.50 -4.25 -15.33
CA GLU A 160 -23.92 -4.18 -15.73
C GLU A 160 -24.51 -2.83 -15.31
N GLY A 161 -24.82 -1.98 -16.29
CA GLY A 161 -25.44 -0.68 -16.08
C GLY A 161 -26.91 -0.78 -15.67
N GLU A 162 -27.49 0.31 -15.17
CA GLU A 162 -28.89 0.39 -14.71
C GLU A 162 -29.93 0.00 -15.79
N ASN A 163 -29.55 0.13 -17.04
CA ASN A 163 -30.36 -0.19 -18.20
C ASN A 163 -30.13 -1.59 -18.77
N GLY A 164 -29.34 -2.43 -18.05
CA GLY A 164 -28.95 -3.75 -18.50
C GLY A 164 -27.88 -3.78 -19.59
N ALA A 165 -27.28 -2.63 -19.94
CA ALA A 165 -26.17 -2.59 -20.88
C ALA A 165 -24.88 -3.07 -20.19
N GLU A 166 -24.18 -4.02 -20.81
CA GLU A 166 -22.93 -4.55 -20.27
C GLU A 166 -21.71 -3.85 -20.89
N SER A 167 -20.63 -3.70 -20.08
CA SER A 167 -19.32 -3.25 -20.56
C SER A 167 -18.64 -4.30 -21.44
N GLU A 168 -17.60 -3.89 -22.17
CA GLU A 168 -16.61 -4.85 -22.63
C GLU A 168 -15.91 -5.49 -21.41
N PRO A 169 -15.63 -6.82 -21.45
CA PRO A 169 -14.96 -7.50 -20.36
C PRO A 169 -13.47 -7.15 -20.30
N LEU A 170 -12.92 -7.06 -19.09
CA LEU A 170 -11.48 -7.17 -18.88
C LEU A 170 -11.18 -8.50 -18.18
N THR A 171 -9.99 -9.07 -18.43
CA THR A 171 -9.59 -10.36 -17.92
C THR A 171 -8.34 -10.28 -17.04
N GLY A 172 -8.21 -11.21 -16.11
CA GLY A 172 -7.04 -11.41 -15.28
C GLY A 172 -6.89 -12.87 -14.87
N VAL A 173 -5.88 -13.13 -14.05
CA VAL A 173 -5.58 -14.46 -13.54
C VAL A 173 -5.00 -14.38 -12.13
N PHE A 174 -5.30 -15.33 -11.28
CA PHE A 174 -4.66 -15.50 -9.98
C PHE A 174 -4.56 -16.98 -9.62
N ASN A 175 -3.72 -17.32 -8.64
CA ASN A 175 -3.66 -18.64 -8.05
C ASN A 175 -4.36 -18.64 -6.68
N THR A 176 -5.20 -19.63 -6.40
CA THR A 176 -5.67 -19.89 -5.05
C THR A 176 -4.54 -20.49 -4.22
N VAL A 177 -4.55 -20.19 -2.90
CA VAL A 177 -3.51 -20.68 -1.99
C VAL A 177 -3.53 -22.21 -1.90
N PRO A 178 -2.39 -22.90 -2.01
CA PRO A 178 -2.34 -24.34 -1.93
C PRO A 178 -2.52 -24.82 -0.48
N VAL A 179 -3.25 -25.91 -0.28
CA VAL A 179 -3.34 -26.61 1.03
C VAL A 179 -2.30 -27.71 1.19
N GLN A 180 -1.63 -28.09 0.10
CA GLN A 180 -0.51 -29.02 0.07
C GLN A 180 0.76 -28.31 -0.36
N ARG A 181 1.92 -28.90 0.01
CA ARG A 181 3.21 -28.35 -0.41
C ARG A 181 3.35 -28.35 -1.92
N ARG A 182 3.80 -27.24 -2.44
CA ARG A 182 4.28 -27.07 -3.80
C ARG A 182 5.37 -25.99 -3.84
N ALA A 183 6.08 -25.87 -4.94
CA ALA A 183 6.96 -24.74 -5.15
C ALA A 183 6.17 -23.43 -5.05
N LEU A 184 6.67 -22.49 -4.28
CA LEU A 184 6.13 -21.14 -4.13
C LEU A 184 7.13 -20.14 -4.69
N ASN A 185 6.59 -19.11 -5.33
CA ASN A 185 7.37 -17.97 -5.81
C ASN A 185 6.58 -16.69 -5.55
N PHE A 186 7.13 -15.76 -4.79
CA PHE A 186 6.54 -14.45 -4.61
C PHE A 186 7.58 -13.34 -4.72
N VAL A 187 7.12 -12.13 -4.99
CA VAL A 187 7.97 -10.94 -5.17
C VAL A 187 7.57 -9.89 -4.16
N TRP A 188 8.54 -9.08 -3.69
CA TRP A 188 8.24 -7.91 -2.86
C TRP A 188 9.04 -6.70 -3.32
N SER A 189 8.51 -5.52 -3.12
CA SER A 189 9.16 -4.22 -3.27
C SER A 189 8.19 -3.09 -2.88
N GLY A 190 8.61 -1.83 -2.94
CA GLY A 190 7.82 -0.63 -2.71
C GLY A 190 8.21 0.54 -3.63
N ASP A 191 7.75 1.73 -3.31
CA ASP A 191 8.21 3.02 -3.82
C ASP A 191 7.87 3.26 -5.30
N VAL A 192 6.65 3.72 -5.57
CA VAL A 192 6.11 3.89 -6.93
C VAL A 192 5.80 5.35 -7.25
N VAL A 193 6.50 5.94 -8.21
CA VAL A 193 6.32 7.32 -8.72
C VAL A 193 6.65 8.38 -7.67
N GLY A 194 7.89 8.34 -7.16
CA GLY A 194 8.36 9.26 -6.13
C GLY A 194 9.45 10.24 -6.57
N GLN A 195 9.69 11.25 -5.73
CA GLN A 195 10.76 12.26 -5.82
C GLN A 195 10.83 13.00 -7.16
N GLY A 196 9.65 13.24 -7.79
CA GLY A 196 9.54 13.95 -9.06
C GLY A 196 9.70 13.07 -10.31
N TRP A 197 9.97 11.76 -10.15
CA TRP A 197 10.07 10.81 -11.26
C TRP A 197 8.71 10.16 -11.52
N GLY A 198 8.06 10.58 -12.60
CA GLY A 198 6.78 10.06 -13.08
C GLY A 198 6.93 8.99 -14.15
N ILE A 199 5.82 8.63 -14.77
CA ILE A 199 5.79 7.71 -15.90
C ILE A 199 6.44 8.41 -17.11
N ASN A 200 7.46 7.77 -17.72
CA ASN A 200 8.06 8.22 -18.97
C ASN A 200 7.76 7.23 -20.08
N GLU A 201 6.75 7.53 -20.90
CA GLU A 201 6.30 6.65 -21.98
C GLU A 201 7.39 6.42 -23.02
N SER A 202 8.26 7.42 -23.27
CA SER A 202 9.34 7.29 -24.26
C SER A 202 10.45 6.32 -23.84
N LEU A 203 10.57 6.07 -22.53
CA LEU A 203 11.48 5.08 -21.94
C LEU A 203 10.77 3.75 -21.60
N GLY A 204 9.53 3.58 -22.03
CA GLY A 204 8.75 2.35 -21.83
C GLY A 204 7.92 2.31 -20.56
N GLY A 205 7.69 3.44 -19.91
CA GLY A 205 6.87 3.52 -18.71
C GLY A 205 7.47 2.79 -17.52
N MET A 206 6.64 2.18 -16.69
CA MET A 206 7.06 1.42 -15.52
C MET A 206 7.36 -0.05 -15.86
N SER A 207 8.36 -0.29 -16.73
CA SER A 207 8.68 -1.61 -17.30
C SER A 207 9.04 -2.68 -16.26
N ILE A 208 9.46 -2.31 -15.05
CA ILE A 208 9.74 -3.21 -13.94
C ILE A 208 8.50 -4.07 -13.58
N PHE A 209 7.29 -3.52 -13.65
CA PHE A 209 6.06 -4.28 -13.42
C PHE A 209 5.81 -5.33 -14.51
N GLY A 210 6.25 -5.06 -15.75
CA GLY A 210 6.28 -6.05 -16.81
C GLY A 210 7.23 -7.21 -16.48
N ALA A 211 8.44 -6.90 -16.02
CA ALA A 211 9.43 -7.91 -15.62
C ALA A 211 8.95 -8.77 -14.45
N ILE A 212 8.28 -8.16 -13.45
CA ILE A 212 7.65 -8.90 -12.33
C ILE A 212 6.54 -9.82 -12.84
N ALA A 213 5.62 -9.32 -13.69
CA ALA A 213 4.51 -10.12 -14.22
C ALA A 213 5.01 -11.32 -15.06
N ASP A 214 6.11 -11.16 -15.80
CA ASP A 214 6.73 -12.24 -16.58
C ASP A 214 7.31 -13.37 -15.72
N ARG A 215 7.62 -13.10 -14.45
CA ARG A 215 8.03 -14.11 -13.46
C ARG A 215 6.87 -14.97 -12.95
N ARG A 216 5.61 -14.53 -13.17
CA ARG A 216 4.39 -15.22 -12.75
C ARG A 216 4.40 -15.59 -11.25
N PRO A 217 4.68 -14.63 -10.36
CA PRO A 217 4.70 -14.92 -8.94
C PRO A 217 3.31 -15.29 -8.44
N ASP A 218 3.26 -16.08 -7.38
CA ASP A 218 2.02 -16.45 -6.70
C ASP A 218 1.31 -15.24 -6.10
N PHE A 219 2.08 -14.27 -5.62
CA PHE A 219 1.60 -12.95 -5.19
C PHE A 219 2.75 -11.93 -5.17
N PHE A 220 2.39 -10.68 -5.07
CA PHE A 220 3.31 -9.55 -4.83
C PHE A 220 3.02 -8.95 -3.46
N LEU A 221 4.06 -8.83 -2.63
CA LEU A 221 4.00 -8.09 -1.37
C LEU A 221 4.43 -6.65 -1.64
N HIS A 222 3.50 -5.71 -1.56
CA HIS A 222 3.75 -4.29 -1.72
C HIS A 222 4.07 -3.68 -0.35
N SER A 223 5.32 -3.31 -0.14
CA SER A 223 5.84 -2.82 1.15
C SER A 223 5.61 -1.32 1.37
N GLY A 224 4.54 -0.76 0.83
CA GLY A 224 4.18 0.64 1.00
C GLY A 224 4.64 1.55 -0.14
N ASP A 225 4.38 2.84 -0.01
CA ASP A 225 4.65 3.85 -1.04
C ASP A 225 4.07 3.48 -2.41
N ALA A 226 2.84 2.96 -2.40
CA ALA A 226 2.11 2.70 -3.65
C ALA A 226 1.77 3.99 -4.41
N ILE A 227 1.83 5.13 -3.72
CA ILE A 227 1.79 6.48 -4.28
C ILE A 227 2.71 7.39 -3.46
N TYR A 228 3.13 8.50 -4.07
CA TYR A 228 3.76 9.64 -3.40
C TYR A 228 2.79 10.81 -3.45
N ALA A 229 1.87 10.86 -2.50
CA ALA A 229 0.81 11.88 -2.44
C ALA A 229 1.38 13.29 -2.20
N ASP A 230 2.53 13.38 -1.55
CA ASP A 230 3.29 14.60 -1.26
C ASP A 230 4.39 14.90 -2.29
N GLY A 231 4.57 14.02 -3.29
CA GLY A 231 5.59 14.10 -4.34
C GLY A 231 5.02 14.53 -5.68
N PRO A 232 4.81 15.83 -5.95
CA PRO A 232 4.33 16.29 -7.24
C PRO A 232 5.34 16.00 -8.35
N VAL A 233 4.83 15.77 -9.57
CA VAL A 233 5.61 15.45 -10.76
C VAL A 233 5.49 16.59 -11.76
N ALA A 234 6.62 17.26 -12.05
CA ALA A 234 6.70 18.26 -13.10
C ALA A 234 6.77 17.61 -14.49
N GLU A 235 6.45 18.35 -15.57
CA GLU A 235 6.50 17.84 -16.94
C GLU A 235 7.87 17.27 -17.33
N SER A 236 8.93 17.75 -16.68
CA SER A 236 10.29 17.21 -16.89
C SER A 236 11.18 17.43 -15.69
N GLN A 237 12.15 16.55 -15.51
CA GLN A 237 13.17 16.62 -14.48
C GLN A 237 14.54 16.33 -15.09
N LYS A 238 15.57 17.03 -14.61
CA LYS A 238 16.94 16.81 -15.05
C LYS A 238 17.56 15.64 -14.30
N GLN A 239 18.11 14.68 -15.04
CA GLN A 239 18.83 13.54 -14.48
C GLN A 239 20.25 13.93 -14.05
N ASN A 240 20.91 13.11 -13.23
CA ASN A 240 22.28 13.36 -12.76
C ASN A 240 23.31 13.34 -13.90
N ASN A 241 23.07 12.54 -14.94
CA ASN A 241 23.87 12.50 -16.16
C ASN A 241 23.71 13.74 -17.07
N GLY A 242 22.76 14.62 -16.75
CA GLY A 242 22.44 15.84 -17.51
C GLY A 242 21.32 15.71 -18.53
N ASP A 243 20.83 14.50 -18.81
CA ASP A 243 19.69 14.26 -19.69
C ASP A 243 18.39 14.77 -19.06
N VAL A 244 17.37 14.95 -19.91
CA VAL A 244 16.03 15.37 -19.47
C VAL A 244 15.12 14.15 -19.44
N TYR A 245 14.56 13.86 -18.28
CA TYR A 245 13.50 12.89 -18.09
C TYR A 245 12.14 13.58 -18.26
N VAL A 246 11.31 13.11 -19.20
CA VAL A 246 9.99 13.67 -19.50
C VAL A 246 8.93 12.84 -18.82
N ASN A 247 8.12 13.49 -18.00
CA ASN A 247 7.06 12.84 -17.24
C ASN A 247 5.71 12.97 -17.94
N LEU A 248 4.90 11.92 -17.91
CA LEU A 248 3.46 12.05 -17.99
C LEU A 248 2.97 12.84 -16.77
N THR A 249 2.09 13.81 -16.94
CA THR A 249 1.50 14.58 -15.85
C THR A 249 0.00 14.52 -15.85
N THR A 250 -0.61 14.60 -14.68
CA THR A 250 -2.05 14.78 -14.48
C THR A 250 -2.28 15.90 -13.46
N ASP A 251 -3.49 16.44 -13.42
CA ASP A 251 -3.82 17.49 -12.47
C ASP A 251 -3.50 17.08 -11.02
N ALA A 252 -4.01 15.92 -10.58
CA ALA A 252 -3.77 15.42 -9.22
C ALA A 252 -2.28 15.14 -8.90
N LYS A 253 -1.45 14.84 -9.91
CA LYS A 253 -0.02 14.57 -9.72
C LYS A 253 0.87 15.81 -9.88
N SER A 254 0.29 16.97 -10.20
CA SER A 254 1.02 18.23 -10.39
C SER A 254 1.24 19.01 -9.08
N HIS A 255 0.58 18.61 -7.99
CA HIS A 255 0.64 19.27 -6.68
C HIS A 255 0.56 18.23 -5.55
N VAL A 256 0.84 18.64 -4.31
CA VAL A 256 0.69 17.79 -3.12
C VAL A 256 -0.78 17.51 -2.84
N ALA A 257 -1.12 16.28 -2.51
CA ALA A 257 -2.50 15.88 -2.24
C ALA A 257 -3.01 16.48 -0.91
N GLN A 258 -4.17 17.12 -0.94
CA GLN A 258 -4.80 17.73 0.23
C GLN A 258 -6.31 17.46 0.30
N THR A 259 -6.87 16.91 -0.76
CA THR A 259 -8.28 16.51 -0.84
C THR A 259 -8.39 15.03 -1.17
N LEU A 260 -9.52 14.44 -0.86
CA LEU A 260 -9.77 13.02 -1.19
C LEU A 260 -9.57 12.74 -2.70
N ASP A 261 -9.98 13.67 -3.56
CA ASP A 261 -9.85 13.50 -5.02
C ASP A 261 -8.39 13.57 -5.49
N ASP A 262 -7.53 14.35 -4.80
CA ASP A 262 -6.09 14.37 -5.08
C ASP A 262 -5.46 13.01 -4.74
N PHE A 263 -5.78 12.44 -3.58
CA PHE A 263 -5.30 11.11 -3.19
C PHE A 263 -5.76 10.02 -4.16
N ARG A 264 -7.04 10.01 -4.55
CA ARG A 264 -7.60 9.10 -5.57
C ARG A 264 -6.89 9.26 -6.91
N GLY A 265 -6.63 10.51 -7.31
CA GLY A 265 -5.94 10.83 -8.55
C GLY A 265 -4.50 10.32 -8.61
N ASN A 266 -3.79 10.21 -7.47
CA ASN A 266 -2.47 9.61 -7.40
C ASN A 266 -2.51 8.09 -7.72
N TYR A 267 -3.47 7.34 -7.18
CA TYR A 267 -3.67 5.92 -7.56
C TYR A 267 -4.08 5.77 -9.03
N ALA A 268 -5.00 6.63 -9.50
CA ALA A 268 -5.42 6.65 -10.89
C ALA A 268 -4.25 6.89 -11.84
N TYR A 269 -3.33 7.78 -11.47
CA TYR A 269 -2.12 8.07 -12.25
C TYR A 269 -1.29 6.81 -12.50
N ASN A 270 -0.97 6.05 -11.46
CA ASN A 270 -0.14 4.84 -11.59
C ASN A 270 -0.80 3.81 -12.52
N LEU A 271 -2.12 3.68 -12.47
CA LEU A 271 -2.90 2.79 -13.33
C LEU A 271 -3.09 3.32 -14.77
N THR A 272 -2.50 4.47 -15.16
CA THR A 272 -2.37 4.85 -16.59
C THR A 272 -1.28 4.05 -17.29
N ASP A 273 -0.30 3.49 -16.56
CA ASP A 273 0.76 2.68 -17.13
C ASP A 273 0.27 1.27 -17.53
N ALA A 274 0.64 0.82 -18.72
CA ALA A 274 0.18 -0.45 -19.27
C ALA A 274 0.83 -1.67 -18.57
N HIS A 275 2.11 -1.56 -18.17
CA HIS A 275 2.80 -2.63 -17.45
C HIS A 275 2.20 -2.80 -16.05
N TYR A 276 1.92 -1.68 -15.37
CA TYR A 276 1.27 -1.72 -14.06
C TYR A 276 -0.14 -2.33 -14.11
N ARG A 277 -0.98 -1.94 -15.10
CA ARG A 277 -2.31 -2.57 -15.28
C ARG A 277 -2.23 -4.06 -15.57
N ARG A 278 -1.31 -4.49 -16.45
CA ARG A 278 -1.10 -5.91 -16.73
C ARG A 278 -0.68 -6.66 -15.47
N PHE A 279 0.29 -6.12 -14.74
CA PHE A 279 0.74 -6.67 -13.47
C PHE A 279 -0.42 -6.81 -12.47
N ALA A 280 -1.18 -5.74 -12.22
CA ALA A 280 -2.29 -5.74 -11.27
C ALA A 280 -3.39 -6.76 -11.60
N ALA A 281 -3.66 -6.99 -12.90
CA ALA A 281 -4.64 -7.99 -13.36
C ALA A 281 -4.14 -9.44 -13.24
N THR A 282 -2.82 -9.68 -13.23
CA THR A 282 -2.26 -11.04 -13.33
C THR A 282 -1.48 -11.51 -12.11
N VAL A 283 -1.21 -10.62 -11.16
CA VAL A 283 -0.46 -10.92 -9.93
C VAL A 283 -1.27 -10.44 -8.72
N PRO A 284 -1.73 -11.37 -7.85
CA PRO A 284 -2.40 -10.98 -6.61
C PRO A 284 -1.50 -10.13 -5.72
N GLN A 285 -2.06 -9.06 -5.16
CA GLN A 285 -1.30 -8.12 -4.32
C GLN A 285 -1.64 -8.30 -2.84
N VAL A 286 -0.63 -8.29 -2.00
CA VAL A 286 -0.70 -8.17 -0.55
C VAL A 286 -0.08 -6.82 -0.22
N VAL A 287 -0.90 -5.83 0.11
CA VAL A 287 -0.43 -4.45 0.22
C VAL A 287 -0.33 -3.98 1.67
N GLN A 288 0.72 -3.21 1.95
CA GLN A 288 0.90 -2.33 3.10
C GLN A 288 0.72 -0.89 2.66
N TRP A 289 0.71 0.05 3.56
CA TRP A 289 0.99 1.44 3.30
C TRP A 289 2.27 1.87 4.00
N ASP A 290 2.86 2.98 3.57
CA ASP A 290 4.00 3.61 4.17
C ASP A 290 3.70 5.10 4.41
N ASP A 291 4.67 5.99 4.43
CA ASP A 291 4.43 7.38 4.76
C ASP A 291 3.92 8.20 3.58
N HIS A 292 4.43 7.97 2.37
CA HIS A 292 4.06 8.76 1.20
C HIS A 292 2.63 8.53 0.68
N GLU A 293 1.93 7.53 1.19
CA GLU A 293 0.48 7.49 1.04
C GLU A 293 -0.20 8.71 1.68
N VAL A 294 0.47 9.39 2.62
CA VAL A 294 -0.03 10.60 3.32
C VAL A 294 0.92 11.76 3.10
N VAL A 295 2.07 11.78 3.80
CA VAL A 295 3.13 12.78 3.70
C VAL A 295 4.43 12.21 4.29
N ASN A 296 5.55 12.49 3.65
CA ASN A 296 6.87 12.00 4.05
C ASN A 296 7.10 12.05 5.56
N ASN A 297 7.48 10.93 6.14
CA ASN A 297 7.87 10.75 7.54
C ASN A 297 6.78 11.05 8.59
N TRP A 298 5.51 11.11 8.23
CA TRP A 298 4.43 11.49 9.15
C TRP A 298 4.29 10.56 10.36
N PHE A 299 3.68 11.11 11.40
CA PHE A 299 3.24 10.38 12.59
C PHE A 299 1.88 10.91 13.06
N PRO A 300 1.08 10.10 13.78
CA PRO A 300 -0.22 10.52 14.29
C PRO A 300 -0.15 11.79 15.16
N GLY A 301 -1.03 12.74 14.90
CA GLY A 301 -1.08 14.02 15.61
C GLY A 301 -0.05 15.05 15.14
N GLU A 302 0.67 14.80 14.04
CA GLU A 302 1.60 15.77 13.47
C GLU A 302 0.86 16.99 12.91
N SER A 303 1.52 18.16 13.02
CA SER A 303 1.08 19.38 12.36
C SER A 303 2.18 19.91 11.44
N LEU A 304 1.84 20.18 10.19
CA LEU A 304 2.75 20.81 9.22
C LEU A 304 2.89 22.32 9.44
N ALA A 305 2.16 22.90 10.38
CA ALA A 305 2.23 24.35 10.68
C ALA A 305 3.64 24.73 11.16
N GLY A 306 4.26 25.65 10.44
CA GLY A 306 5.62 26.10 10.74
C GLY A 306 6.74 25.23 10.21
N GLN A 307 6.41 24.10 9.54
CA GLN A 307 7.39 23.28 8.82
C GLN A 307 7.63 23.84 7.40
N GLU A 308 8.82 23.60 6.85
CA GLU A 308 9.16 23.98 5.47
C GLU A 308 8.60 22.97 4.43
N ARG A 309 7.33 22.58 4.58
CA ARG A 309 6.62 21.70 3.65
C ARG A 309 5.93 22.51 2.57
N LYS A 310 6.48 22.50 1.36
CA LYS A 310 5.97 23.32 0.24
C LYS A 310 4.66 22.77 -0.31
N GLY A 311 3.76 23.69 -0.65
CA GLY A 311 2.51 23.38 -1.35
C GLY A 311 1.34 23.05 -0.45
N TYR A 312 1.53 22.78 0.83
CA TYR A 312 0.46 22.51 1.77
C TYR A 312 -0.22 23.79 2.28
N THR A 313 -1.55 23.80 2.26
CA THR A 313 -2.43 24.75 2.96
C THR A 313 -3.16 24.07 4.11
N GLU A 314 -3.41 22.73 3.99
CA GLU A 314 -3.85 21.90 5.08
C GLU A 314 -2.63 21.51 5.93
N THR A 315 -2.70 21.73 7.23
CA THR A 315 -1.59 21.45 8.15
C THR A 315 -1.89 20.37 9.17
N ASP A 316 -3.12 19.90 9.21
CA ASP A 316 -3.56 18.80 10.08
C ASP A 316 -3.31 17.46 9.37
N VAL A 317 -2.26 16.74 9.79
CA VAL A 317 -1.87 15.46 9.20
C VAL A 317 -2.92 14.38 9.46
N ASP A 318 -3.61 14.39 10.60
CA ASP A 318 -4.67 13.42 10.89
C ASP A 318 -5.84 13.57 9.89
N LYS A 319 -6.12 14.79 9.43
CA LYS A 319 -7.11 15.04 8.38
C LYS A 319 -6.65 14.54 7.01
N LEU A 320 -5.38 14.77 6.65
CA LEU A 320 -4.77 14.23 5.43
C LEU A 320 -4.80 12.70 5.45
N THR A 321 -4.42 12.10 6.59
CA THR A 321 -4.46 10.65 6.81
C THR A 321 -5.88 10.08 6.63
N GLY A 322 -6.92 10.81 7.05
CA GLY A 322 -8.31 10.42 6.83
C GLY A 322 -8.66 10.29 5.35
N PHE A 323 -8.24 11.25 4.50
CA PHE A 323 -8.44 11.19 3.05
C PHE A 323 -7.58 10.10 2.40
N ALA A 324 -6.32 10.00 2.80
CA ALA A 324 -5.38 8.99 2.32
C ALA A 324 -5.88 7.56 2.59
N ALA A 325 -6.31 7.28 3.84
CA ALA A 325 -6.84 5.98 4.23
C ALA A 325 -8.11 5.61 3.45
N GLN A 326 -9.00 6.57 3.20
CA GLN A 326 -10.18 6.34 2.37
C GLN A 326 -9.79 6.02 0.93
N ALA A 327 -8.91 6.83 0.29
CA ALA A 327 -8.44 6.58 -1.07
C ALA A 327 -7.70 5.24 -1.18
N TRP A 328 -6.84 4.91 -0.21
CA TRP A 328 -6.13 3.63 -0.14
C TRP A 328 -7.11 2.45 -0.11
N GLN A 329 -8.13 2.51 0.75
CA GLN A 329 -9.17 1.48 0.80
C GLN A 329 -9.97 1.38 -0.49
N GLU A 330 -10.24 2.49 -1.17
CA GLU A 330 -11.01 2.49 -2.41
C GLU A 330 -10.21 1.94 -3.59
N TRP A 331 -8.90 2.18 -3.64
CA TRP A 331 -8.06 1.88 -4.81
C TRP A 331 -7.18 0.64 -4.66
N GLN A 332 -7.01 0.10 -3.44
CA GLN A 332 -6.24 -1.12 -3.23
C GLN A 332 -7.14 -2.36 -3.12
N PRO A 333 -6.67 -3.55 -3.56
CA PRO A 333 -7.44 -4.80 -3.49
C PRO A 333 -7.40 -5.41 -2.09
N VAL A 334 -7.88 -4.67 -1.09
CA VAL A 334 -7.95 -5.07 0.32
C VAL A 334 -9.34 -4.91 0.90
N LEU A 335 -9.68 -5.69 1.92
CA LEU A 335 -10.89 -5.49 2.71
C LEU A 335 -10.50 -5.19 4.17
N PRO A 336 -10.72 -3.97 4.65
CA PRO A 336 -10.43 -3.61 6.04
C PRO A 336 -11.10 -4.51 7.09
N SER A 337 -12.27 -5.05 6.76
CA SER A 337 -12.98 -6.02 7.62
C SER A 337 -12.24 -7.35 7.81
N GLU A 338 -11.25 -7.66 6.98
CA GLU A 338 -10.43 -8.87 7.06
C GLU A 338 -9.13 -8.66 7.86
N ALA A 339 -8.79 -7.41 8.15
CA ALA A 339 -7.68 -7.07 9.03
C ALA A 339 -8.05 -7.24 10.51
N VAL A 340 -7.06 -7.26 11.39
CA VAL A 340 -7.28 -7.42 12.85
C VAL A 340 -8.04 -6.21 13.39
N ASP A 341 -9.25 -6.44 13.89
CA ASP A 341 -10.15 -5.39 14.42
C ASP A 341 -10.37 -4.22 13.42
N GLY A 342 -10.35 -4.48 12.12
CA GLY A 342 -10.48 -3.47 11.07
C GLY A 342 -9.23 -2.60 10.86
N ARG A 343 -8.08 -3.01 11.40
CA ARG A 343 -6.77 -2.35 11.22
C ARG A 343 -6.08 -2.85 9.96
N LEU A 344 -4.99 -2.16 9.54
CA LEU A 344 -4.28 -2.55 8.31
C LEU A 344 -3.43 -3.81 8.49
N TYR A 345 -2.84 -4.02 9.68
CA TYR A 345 -2.01 -5.19 9.92
C TYR A 345 -2.84 -6.48 9.93
N ARG A 346 -2.31 -7.50 9.28
CA ARG A 346 -2.98 -8.79 9.09
C ARG A 346 -2.01 -9.91 8.79
N LYS A 347 -2.50 -11.16 8.86
CA LYS A 347 -1.74 -12.34 8.47
C LYS A 347 -2.32 -12.95 7.18
N ILE A 348 -1.45 -13.24 6.23
CA ILE A 348 -1.75 -14.04 5.04
C ILE A 348 -1.14 -15.43 5.25
N ALA A 349 -1.98 -16.45 5.42
CA ALA A 349 -1.54 -17.83 5.47
C ALA A 349 -1.43 -18.38 4.05
N TYR A 350 -0.22 -18.63 3.57
CA TYR A 350 0.02 -19.08 2.21
C TYR A 350 0.45 -20.57 2.19
N GLY A 351 -0.48 -21.44 2.57
CA GLY A 351 -0.27 -22.88 2.64
C GLY A 351 0.59 -23.34 3.83
N PRO A 352 1.13 -24.57 3.78
CA PRO A 352 1.85 -25.12 4.92
C PRO A 352 3.28 -24.57 5.08
N ASP A 353 3.81 -23.90 4.05
CA ASP A 353 5.20 -23.49 4.05
C ASP A 353 5.43 -21.98 4.29
N LEU A 354 4.39 -21.14 4.26
CA LEU A 354 4.55 -19.70 4.41
C LEU A 354 3.38 -19.03 5.14
N ASP A 355 3.70 -18.29 6.20
CA ASP A 355 2.85 -17.26 6.80
C ASP A 355 3.51 -15.89 6.59
N VAL A 356 2.76 -14.90 6.10
CA VAL A 356 3.19 -13.51 5.96
C VAL A 356 2.45 -12.65 6.98
N PHE A 357 3.20 -11.98 7.86
CA PHE A 357 2.70 -11.03 8.85
C PHE A 357 2.91 -9.62 8.30
N VAL A 358 1.84 -9.03 7.79
CA VAL A 358 1.82 -7.68 7.21
C VAL A 358 1.64 -6.68 8.33
N LEU A 359 2.60 -5.79 8.52
CA LEU A 359 2.60 -4.80 9.59
C LEU A 359 2.00 -3.46 9.14
N ASP A 360 1.63 -2.64 10.11
CA ASP A 360 1.30 -1.24 9.98
C ASP A 360 2.24 -0.46 10.90
N MET A 361 3.27 0.14 10.33
CA MET A 361 4.29 0.86 11.08
C MET A 361 4.06 2.38 11.11
N ARG A 362 2.94 2.85 10.55
CA ARG A 362 2.62 4.29 10.47
C ARG A 362 1.52 4.71 11.44
N SER A 363 0.41 3.99 11.52
CA SER A 363 -0.75 4.39 12.34
C SER A 363 -0.51 4.42 13.85
N TYR A 364 0.55 3.78 14.32
CA TYR A 364 0.86 3.62 15.76
C TYR A 364 2.21 4.21 16.14
N LYS A 365 2.86 4.88 15.20
CA LYS A 365 4.20 5.42 15.37
C LYS A 365 4.22 6.60 16.36
N ASP A 366 5.16 6.58 17.30
CA ASP A 366 5.44 7.73 18.14
C ASP A 366 6.03 8.88 17.32
N PRO A 367 5.87 10.14 17.77
CA PRO A 367 6.45 11.30 17.11
C PRO A 367 7.96 11.15 16.86
N ASN A 368 8.43 11.53 15.68
CA ASN A 368 9.83 11.40 15.27
C ASN A 368 10.82 12.13 16.22
N PRO A 369 10.49 13.31 16.78
CA PRO A 369 11.33 13.93 17.81
C PRO A 369 11.48 13.12 19.10
N ASN A 370 10.56 12.20 19.36
CA ASN A 370 10.53 11.34 20.55
C ASN A 370 11.05 9.92 20.29
N ALA A 371 11.59 9.64 19.11
CA ALA A 371 12.08 8.33 18.72
C ALA A 371 13.10 7.72 19.71
N TRP A 372 13.80 8.56 20.46
CA TRP A 372 14.78 8.22 21.50
C TRP A 372 14.16 8.01 22.88
N SER A 373 12.87 8.27 23.08
CA SER A 373 12.31 8.26 24.42
C SER A 373 12.35 6.87 25.06
N PRO A 374 12.97 6.70 26.23
CA PRO A 374 12.97 5.42 26.94
C PRO A 374 11.58 5.04 27.46
N ASN A 375 10.63 5.98 27.44
CA ASN A 375 9.26 5.81 27.90
C ASN A 375 8.26 5.73 26.74
N SER A 376 8.71 5.35 25.54
CA SER A 376 7.85 5.11 24.37
C SER A 376 7.36 3.66 24.37
N PRO A 377 6.23 3.32 25.06
CA PRO A 377 5.75 1.94 25.14
C PRO A 377 5.14 1.45 23.84
N GLU A 378 4.72 2.36 23.01
CA GLU A 378 4.05 2.06 21.74
C GLU A 378 5.07 1.92 20.59
N GLY A 379 6.17 2.69 20.65
CA GLY A 379 7.25 2.61 19.66
C GLY A 379 6.78 2.93 18.24
N VAL A 380 6.85 1.96 17.36
CA VAL A 380 6.42 2.06 15.96
C VAL A 380 5.21 1.17 15.66
N LEU A 381 5.01 0.09 16.43
CA LEU A 381 3.95 -0.90 16.18
C LEU A 381 2.71 -0.71 17.06
N GLY A 382 2.85 -0.04 18.19
CA GLY A 382 1.84 -0.05 19.23
C GLY A 382 1.79 -1.38 20.00
N ALA A 383 1.39 -1.33 21.27
CA ALA A 383 1.41 -2.50 22.16
C ALA A 383 0.55 -3.67 21.66
N LYS A 384 -0.60 -3.37 21.06
CA LYS A 384 -1.52 -4.41 20.56
C LYS A 384 -0.97 -5.15 19.36
N GLN A 385 -0.41 -4.45 18.38
CA GLN A 385 0.19 -5.06 17.20
C GLN A 385 1.46 -5.85 17.58
N THR A 386 2.31 -5.29 18.46
CA THR A 386 3.48 -5.98 18.99
C THR A 386 3.10 -7.33 19.61
N GLN A 387 2.05 -7.36 20.46
CA GLN A 387 1.60 -8.61 21.08
C GLN A 387 0.97 -9.56 20.06
N TRP A 388 0.16 -9.05 19.12
CA TRP A 388 -0.41 -9.85 18.03
C TRP A 388 0.68 -10.52 17.17
N LEU A 389 1.75 -9.79 16.84
CA LEU A 389 2.88 -10.32 16.07
C LEU A 389 3.59 -11.44 16.83
N ILE A 390 3.90 -11.22 18.12
CA ILE A 390 4.55 -12.22 18.99
C ILE A 390 3.70 -13.50 19.08
N ASP A 391 2.41 -13.35 19.37
CA ASP A 391 1.51 -14.49 19.52
C ASP A 391 1.28 -15.21 18.18
N GLY A 392 1.16 -14.47 17.09
CA GLY A 392 1.01 -15.00 15.75
C GLY A 392 2.25 -15.80 15.30
N LEU A 393 3.46 -15.26 15.52
CA LEU A 393 4.71 -15.95 15.20
C LEU A 393 4.87 -17.25 16.01
N LYS A 394 4.56 -17.22 17.32
CA LYS A 394 4.60 -18.40 18.19
C LYS A 394 3.55 -19.46 17.79
N ALA A 395 2.38 -19.05 17.34
CA ALA A 395 1.30 -19.94 16.95
C ALA A 395 1.43 -20.47 15.52
N SER A 396 2.29 -19.87 14.69
CA SER A 396 2.46 -20.26 13.30
C SER A 396 3.05 -21.65 13.17
N THR A 397 2.40 -22.49 12.37
CA THR A 397 2.86 -23.83 12.01
C THR A 397 3.51 -23.88 10.63
N ALA A 398 3.50 -22.76 9.90
CA ALA A 398 4.16 -22.69 8.60
C ALA A 398 5.68 -22.90 8.73
N THR A 399 6.30 -23.48 7.70
CA THR A 399 7.76 -23.65 7.70
C THR A 399 8.47 -22.29 7.84
N TRP A 400 8.07 -21.31 7.04
CA TRP A 400 8.63 -19.96 7.04
C TRP A 400 7.64 -18.91 7.53
N LYS A 401 8.13 -17.91 8.26
CA LYS A 401 7.39 -16.74 8.74
C LYS A 401 8.07 -15.51 8.18
N VAL A 402 7.41 -14.84 7.27
CA VAL A 402 7.84 -13.54 6.76
C VAL A 402 7.18 -12.46 7.61
N VAL A 403 7.98 -11.56 8.17
CA VAL A 403 7.51 -10.32 8.77
C VAL A 403 7.72 -9.23 7.71
N ALA A 404 6.61 -8.72 7.18
CA ALA A 404 6.60 -7.68 6.18
C ALA A 404 6.54 -6.32 6.86
N ASN A 405 7.67 -5.63 6.84
CA ASN A 405 7.82 -4.27 7.33
C ASN A 405 7.78 -3.29 6.15
N ASP A 406 7.34 -2.06 6.36
CA ASP A 406 7.68 -0.94 5.50
C ASP A 406 9.11 -0.47 5.82
N LEU A 407 9.39 -0.07 7.08
CA LEU A 407 10.69 0.40 7.55
C LEU A 407 11.69 -0.72 7.89
N PRO A 408 12.97 -0.61 7.47
CA PRO A 408 14.05 -1.51 7.91
C PRO A 408 14.36 -1.38 9.41
N LEU A 409 14.86 -2.49 10.01
CA LEU A 409 15.09 -2.57 11.45
C LEU A 409 16.32 -1.80 11.94
N SER A 410 17.42 -1.82 11.19
CA SER A 410 18.70 -1.25 11.63
C SER A 410 19.30 -0.22 10.67
N ILE A 411 18.61 0.12 9.58
CA ILE A 411 19.03 1.22 8.73
C ILE A 411 18.63 2.53 9.40
N VAL A 412 19.60 3.44 9.56
CA VAL A 412 19.38 4.73 10.21
C VAL A 412 18.73 5.68 9.20
N VAL A 413 17.48 6.06 9.46
CA VAL A 413 16.69 6.99 8.63
C VAL A 413 16.32 8.21 9.47
N PRO A 414 17.02 9.36 9.31
CA PRO A 414 16.73 10.58 10.07
C PRO A 414 15.54 11.35 9.47
N ASP A 415 14.77 12.03 10.33
CA ASP A 415 13.77 13.00 9.91
C ASP A 415 14.20 14.44 10.25
N LYS A 416 14.89 15.06 9.31
CA LYS A 416 15.38 16.44 9.49
C LYS A 416 14.26 17.48 9.56
N SER A 417 13.07 17.17 9.04
CA SER A 417 11.94 18.13 9.02
C SER A 417 11.38 18.42 10.39
N THR A 418 11.56 17.49 11.33
CA THR A 418 11.07 17.59 12.71
C THR A 418 12.20 17.69 13.74
N ASP A 419 13.44 17.94 13.30
CA ASP A 419 14.60 18.07 14.19
C ASP A 419 14.37 19.16 15.25
N PRO A 420 14.54 18.87 16.55
CA PRO A 420 14.49 19.90 17.56
C PRO A 420 15.71 20.84 17.47
N VAL A 421 15.56 22.07 17.91
CA VAL A 421 16.66 23.07 17.94
C VAL A 421 17.81 22.53 18.80
N ASP A 422 17.49 21.95 19.95
CA ASP A 422 18.44 21.34 20.90
C ASP A 422 17.96 19.92 21.23
N GLY A 423 18.92 19.00 21.36
CA GLY A 423 18.65 17.61 21.74
C GLY A 423 18.98 16.60 20.67
N PRO A 424 18.56 15.33 20.88
CA PRO A 424 18.74 14.25 19.90
C PRO A 424 17.99 14.57 18.59
N LYS A 425 18.58 14.16 17.46
CA LYS A 425 17.96 14.32 16.14
C LYS A 425 16.73 13.43 16.01
N SER A 426 15.74 13.91 15.28
CA SER A 426 14.55 13.15 14.98
C SER A 426 14.88 11.97 14.07
N MET A 427 14.26 10.82 14.32
CA MET A 427 14.40 9.61 13.48
C MET A 427 13.06 9.21 12.89
N GLU A 428 13.10 8.90 11.60
CA GLU A 428 12.00 8.30 10.86
C GLU A 428 11.91 6.81 11.17
N GLY A 429 13.04 6.12 11.03
CA GLY A 429 13.16 4.67 11.14
C GLY A 429 13.04 4.11 12.56
N VAL A 430 13.24 2.81 12.66
CA VAL A 430 13.32 2.09 13.94
C VAL A 430 14.65 2.39 14.62
N ALA A 431 15.75 2.33 13.89
CA ALA A 431 17.11 2.52 14.34
C ALA A 431 17.42 3.97 14.70
N GLN A 432 18.25 4.18 15.69
CA GLN A 432 18.59 5.50 16.21
C GLN A 432 20.05 5.89 15.99
N GLY A 433 20.90 4.93 15.64
CA GLY A 433 22.31 5.16 15.33
C GLY A 433 23.21 5.29 16.55
N ASP A 434 22.77 4.90 17.75
CA ASP A 434 23.57 4.96 18.97
C ASP A 434 24.38 3.68 19.23
N ASN A 435 24.10 2.59 18.54
CA ASN A 435 24.75 1.28 18.62
C ASN A 435 24.71 0.66 20.03
N GLY A 436 23.74 1.03 20.82
CA GLY A 436 23.65 0.72 22.26
C GLY A 436 22.70 -0.42 22.60
N GLN A 437 22.09 -0.29 23.77
CA GLN A 437 20.94 -1.10 24.17
C GLN A 437 19.68 -0.53 23.51
N PRO A 438 18.63 -1.35 23.29
CA PRO A 438 17.40 -0.85 22.67
C PRO A 438 16.84 0.37 23.37
N LEU A 439 16.58 1.41 22.61
CA LEU A 439 16.05 2.66 23.09
C LEU A 439 14.89 3.10 22.17
N GLY A 440 13.89 3.78 22.70
CA GLY A 440 12.77 4.29 21.92
C GLY A 440 12.06 3.20 21.11
N ARG A 441 12.00 3.36 19.79
CA ARG A 441 11.30 2.44 18.87
C ARG A 441 11.90 1.04 18.80
N GLU A 442 13.20 0.91 19.05
CA GLU A 442 13.88 -0.40 19.08
C GLU A 442 13.38 -1.30 20.21
N ILE A 443 12.81 -0.72 21.28
CA ILE A 443 12.26 -1.48 22.42
C ILE A 443 11.14 -2.43 21.95
N ALA A 444 10.29 -2.00 21.03
CA ALA A 444 9.22 -2.84 20.50
C ALA A 444 9.79 -4.07 19.77
N PHE A 445 10.78 -3.86 18.90
CA PHE A 445 11.42 -4.96 18.16
C PHE A 445 12.30 -5.83 19.06
N SER A 446 13.02 -5.28 20.03
CA SER A 446 13.77 -6.09 21.00
C SER A 446 12.85 -7.05 21.77
N ARG A 447 11.64 -6.60 22.11
CA ARG A 447 10.60 -7.44 22.73
C ARG A 447 10.12 -8.54 21.79
N VAL A 448 9.85 -8.23 20.49
CA VAL A 448 9.48 -9.23 19.47
C VAL A 448 10.61 -10.26 19.37
N LEU A 449 11.83 -9.84 19.11
CA LEU A 449 13.01 -10.69 18.91
C LEU A 449 13.27 -11.60 20.10
N SER A 450 13.26 -11.05 21.33
CA SER A 450 13.46 -11.83 22.55
C SER A 450 12.38 -12.89 22.77
N GLN A 451 11.11 -12.51 22.60
CA GLN A 451 10.00 -13.43 22.84
C GLN A 451 9.82 -14.49 21.75
N THR A 452 10.39 -14.26 20.55
CA THR A 452 10.31 -15.20 19.41
C THR A 452 11.64 -15.89 19.09
N LYS A 453 12.68 -15.74 19.91
CA LYS A 453 14.02 -16.31 19.69
C LYS A 453 14.06 -17.83 19.50
N ASN A 454 13.04 -18.56 19.99
CA ASN A 454 12.90 -20.00 19.81
C ASN A 454 11.93 -20.37 18.66
N VAL A 455 11.41 -19.40 17.92
CA VAL A 455 10.58 -19.63 16.74
C VAL A 455 11.51 -19.69 15.52
N PRO A 456 11.61 -20.82 14.83
CA PRO A 456 12.54 -20.95 13.71
C PRO A 456 12.01 -20.25 12.45
N ASN A 457 12.93 -19.96 11.52
CA ASN A 457 12.63 -19.57 10.15
C ASN A 457 11.81 -18.27 10.04
N ILE A 458 12.19 -17.24 10.82
CA ILE A 458 11.66 -15.88 10.68
C ILE A 458 12.59 -15.10 9.75
N VAL A 459 12.01 -14.42 8.74
CA VAL A 459 12.71 -13.56 7.78
C VAL A 459 11.97 -12.22 7.70
N TYR A 460 12.70 -11.11 7.66
CA TYR A 460 12.13 -9.77 7.48
C TYR A 460 12.28 -9.32 6.03
N LEU A 461 11.22 -8.80 5.42
CA LEU A 461 11.22 -8.21 4.09
C LEU A 461 10.73 -6.76 4.18
N THR A 462 11.52 -5.84 3.60
CA THR A 462 11.30 -4.39 3.75
C THR A 462 11.56 -3.62 2.45
N ALA A 463 11.27 -2.31 2.43
CA ALA A 463 11.52 -1.37 1.33
C ALA A 463 11.98 0.01 1.86
N ASP A 464 11.30 1.12 1.53
CA ASP A 464 11.41 2.49 2.03
C ASP A 464 12.72 3.24 1.66
N VAL A 465 13.87 2.63 1.83
CA VAL A 465 15.18 3.33 1.73
C VAL A 465 15.70 3.53 0.31
N HIS A 466 14.97 3.08 -0.71
CA HIS A 466 15.24 3.30 -2.14
C HIS A 466 16.57 2.73 -2.66
N TYR A 467 17.00 1.61 -2.11
CA TYR A 467 18.05 0.74 -2.64
C TYR A 467 17.80 -0.70 -2.21
N THR A 468 18.56 -1.66 -2.75
CA THR A 468 18.39 -3.06 -2.36
C THR A 468 19.57 -3.56 -1.54
N ALA A 469 19.28 -4.33 -0.48
CA ALA A 469 20.28 -4.86 0.43
C ALA A 469 19.89 -6.21 1.05
N ALA A 470 20.92 -6.98 1.45
CA ALA A 470 20.78 -8.15 2.31
C ALA A 470 21.54 -7.88 3.61
N ILE A 471 20.85 -8.01 4.75
CA ILE A 471 21.37 -7.69 6.07
C ILE A 471 21.30 -8.93 6.96
N SER A 472 22.43 -9.30 7.58
CA SER A 472 22.47 -10.34 8.59
C SER A 472 22.48 -9.73 9.98
N TYR A 473 21.75 -10.35 10.90
CA TYR A 473 21.65 -9.97 12.31
C TYR A 473 22.23 -11.08 13.19
N ASP A 474 23.16 -10.71 14.09
CA ASP A 474 23.86 -11.69 14.92
C ASP A 474 24.05 -11.13 16.34
N PRO A 475 23.53 -11.82 17.38
CA PRO A 475 23.69 -11.39 18.76
C PRO A 475 25.15 -11.28 19.22
N GLY A 476 26.09 -11.98 18.55
CA GLY A 476 27.52 -11.88 18.82
C GLY A 476 28.15 -10.54 18.43
N ARG A 477 27.45 -9.70 17.66
CA ARG A 477 27.87 -8.36 17.24
C ARG A 477 26.99 -7.25 17.83
N ALA A 478 25.94 -7.62 18.57
CA ALA A 478 24.84 -6.74 18.94
C ALA A 478 25.07 -6.06 20.31
N GLY A 479 24.54 -4.86 20.46
CA GLY A 479 24.33 -4.24 21.76
C GLY A 479 23.30 -5.03 22.59
N PHE A 480 22.19 -5.43 21.98
CA PHE A 480 21.16 -6.30 22.56
C PHE A 480 21.36 -7.74 22.06
N THR A 481 21.47 -8.71 22.96
CA THR A 481 21.89 -10.09 22.63
C THR A 481 20.81 -11.16 22.82
N ASP A 482 19.62 -10.81 23.34
CA ASP A 482 18.57 -11.79 23.67
C ASP A 482 17.68 -12.11 22.47
N PHE A 483 18.27 -12.59 21.37
CA PHE A 483 17.56 -13.03 20.17
C PHE A 483 18.36 -14.11 19.42
N ALA A 484 17.71 -14.80 18.45
CA ALA A 484 18.37 -15.72 17.54
C ALA A 484 18.81 -14.97 16.27
N PRO A 485 19.90 -15.38 15.60
CA PRO A 485 20.31 -14.79 14.32
C PRO A 485 19.19 -14.84 13.27
N PHE A 486 19.04 -13.78 12.49
CA PHE A 486 18.04 -13.70 11.42
C PHE A 486 18.53 -12.87 10.23
N TRP A 487 17.73 -12.82 9.17
CA TRP A 487 17.98 -12.04 7.97
C TRP A 487 16.87 -11.04 7.71
N GLU A 488 17.27 -9.89 7.22
CA GLU A 488 16.41 -8.89 6.62
C GLU A 488 16.86 -8.62 5.18
N PHE A 489 15.89 -8.53 4.28
CA PHE A 489 16.15 -8.18 2.88
C PHE A 489 15.32 -6.95 2.53
N VAL A 490 16.00 -5.95 1.98
CA VAL A 490 15.45 -4.68 1.57
C VAL A 490 15.37 -4.66 0.05
N SER A 491 14.26 -4.22 -0.51
CA SER A 491 14.13 -4.10 -1.96
C SER A 491 13.21 -2.95 -2.37
N GLY A 492 13.77 -2.05 -3.15
CA GLY A 492 13.15 -0.84 -3.71
C GLY A 492 14.23 0.00 -4.40
N PRO A 493 13.84 1.11 -5.02
CA PRO A 493 12.48 1.47 -5.38
C PRO A 493 12.02 0.74 -6.64
N LEU A 494 10.68 0.61 -6.83
CA LEU A 494 10.11 0.11 -8.09
C LEU A 494 10.18 1.17 -9.20
N HIS A 495 9.75 2.40 -8.89
CA HIS A 495 9.77 3.51 -9.83
C HIS A 495 9.79 4.86 -9.11
N ALA A 496 10.84 5.11 -8.35
CA ALA A 496 11.08 6.35 -7.63
C ALA A 496 12.57 6.70 -7.69
N GLY A 497 12.98 7.82 -7.15
CA GLY A 497 14.40 8.19 -7.07
C GLY A 497 15.17 7.21 -6.19
N ALA A 498 16.33 6.75 -6.62
CA ALA A 498 17.20 5.91 -5.81
C ALA A 498 18.18 6.76 -4.98
N PHE A 499 18.58 6.24 -3.82
CA PHE A 499 19.43 6.96 -2.86
C PHE A 499 20.67 6.14 -2.44
N PRO A 500 21.74 6.80 -1.95
CA PRO A 500 22.92 6.12 -1.39
C PRO A 500 22.55 5.28 -0.17
N GLU A 501 23.39 4.28 0.13
CA GLU A 501 23.26 3.48 1.33
C GLU A 501 23.33 4.34 2.61
N SER A 502 22.51 4.02 3.59
CA SER A 502 22.51 4.61 4.93
C SER A 502 23.33 3.76 5.90
N PRO A 503 23.88 4.35 6.97
CA PRO A 503 24.60 3.58 8.01
C PRO A 503 23.65 2.63 8.74
N LEU A 504 24.24 1.53 9.25
CA LEU A 504 23.54 0.58 10.12
C LEU A 504 23.73 0.94 11.59
N ASP A 505 22.69 0.71 12.37
CA ASP A 505 22.75 0.70 13.83
C ASP A 505 23.18 -0.68 14.35
N GLY A 506 24.06 -0.70 15.34
CA GLY A 506 24.61 -1.91 15.93
C GLY A 506 23.78 -2.54 17.05
N THR A 507 22.63 -1.95 17.44
CA THR A 507 21.78 -2.43 18.55
C THR A 507 21.41 -3.91 18.37
N PHE A 508 21.05 -4.33 17.16
CA PHE A 508 20.76 -5.74 16.83
C PHE A 508 21.88 -6.42 16.05
N GLY A 509 23.10 -5.86 16.01
CA GLY A 509 24.27 -6.47 15.38
C GLY A 509 24.12 -6.66 13.87
N ALA A 510 23.52 -5.69 13.21
CA ALA A 510 23.30 -5.66 11.76
C ALA A 510 24.61 -5.57 10.98
N ARG A 511 24.65 -6.22 9.81
CA ARG A 511 25.76 -6.12 8.86
C ARG A 511 25.23 -6.27 7.45
N TYR A 512 25.63 -5.37 6.55
CA TYR A 512 25.42 -5.55 5.11
C TYR A 512 26.23 -6.75 4.62
N GLU A 513 25.53 -7.73 4.06
CA GLU A 513 26.13 -8.84 3.31
C GLU A 513 26.13 -8.54 1.80
N PHE A 514 25.21 -7.69 1.38
CA PHE A 514 25.11 -7.14 0.04
C PHE A 514 24.37 -5.81 0.10
N VAL A 515 24.78 -4.87 -0.76
CA VAL A 515 24.06 -3.62 -1.02
C VAL A 515 24.29 -3.21 -2.48
N HIS A 516 23.23 -2.73 -3.13
CA HIS A 516 23.31 -2.09 -4.44
C HIS A 516 22.54 -0.79 -4.39
N ALA A 517 23.27 0.30 -4.28
CA ALA A 517 22.81 1.67 -4.12
C ALA A 517 23.61 2.60 -5.02
N PRO A 518 23.07 3.72 -5.50
CA PRO A 518 23.84 4.74 -6.20
C PRO A 518 24.74 5.53 -5.23
N THR A 519 25.68 6.28 -5.77
CA THR A 519 26.50 7.23 -4.99
C THR A 519 25.84 8.60 -4.85
N ASP A 520 24.95 8.95 -5.78
CA ASP A 520 24.25 10.21 -5.81
C ASP A 520 22.81 10.04 -5.28
N ALA A 521 22.26 11.09 -4.69
CA ALA A 521 20.89 11.08 -4.21
C ALA A 521 19.89 11.36 -5.34
N ASN A 522 18.69 10.78 -5.22
CA ASN A 522 17.58 10.97 -6.15
C ASN A 522 17.93 10.60 -7.61
N VAL A 523 18.58 9.45 -7.79
CA VAL A 523 18.96 8.95 -9.11
C VAL A 523 17.71 8.47 -9.86
N SER A 524 17.64 8.83 -11.15
CA SER A 524 16.51 8.57 -12.04
C SER A 524 16.18 7.07 -12.19
N PRO A 525 14.90 6.69 -12.35
CA PRO A 525 14.54 5.33 -12.74
C PRO A 525 15.19 4.82 -14.04
N ALA A 526 15.64 5.73 -14.91
CA ALA A 526 16.34 5.39 -16.15
C ALA A 526 17.80 4.96 -15.94
N GLU A 527 18.38 5.17 -14.75
CA GLU A 527 19.81 4.95 -14.49
C GLU A 527 20.13 3.58 -13.87
N GLY A 528 19.11 2.70 -13.67
CA GLY A 528 19.34 1.28 -13.39
C GLY A 528 19.37 0.89 -11.92
N PHE A 529 18.90 1.75 -11.00
CA PHE A 529 18.80 1.47 -9.56
C PHE A 529 17.36 1.18 -9.11
N GLN A 530 16.58 0.58 -9.99
CA GLN A 530 15.25 0.09 -9.65
C GLN A 530 15.31 -1.41 -9.37
N HIS A 531 14.67 -1.88 -8.29
CA HIS A 531 14.83 -3.24 -7.80
C HIS A 531 13.52 -3.87 -7.37
N PHE A 532 13.51 -5.20 -7.41
CA PHE A 532 12.54 -6.02 -6.69
C PHE A 532 13.21 -7.26 -6.12
N GLY A 533 12.71 -7.74 -5.00
CA GLY A 533 13.13 -9.00 -4.43
C GLY A 533 12.22 -10.14 -4.85
N GLU A 534 12.76 -11.31 -5.07
CA GLU A 534 12.02 -12.54 -5.39
C GLU A 534 12.37 -13.62 -4.39
N VAL A 535 11.34 -14.30 -3.88
CA VAL A 535 11.49 -15.44 -2.98
C VAL A 535 10.98 -16.69 -3.66
N SER A 536 11.77 -17.76 -3.58
CA SER A 536 11.37 -19.11 -3.99
C SER A 536 11.46 -20.06 -2.80
N ILE A 537 10.39 -20.84 -2.55
CA ILE A 537 10.38 -21.90 -1.54
C ILE A 537 10.29 -23.25 -2.24
N ASN A 538 11.30 -24.09 -2.03
CA ASN A 538 11.37 -25.43 -2.60
C ASN A 538 10.51 -26.41 -1.75
N PRO A 539 9.59 -27.16 -2.35
CA PRO A 539 8.71 -28.06 -1.60
C PRO A 539 9.41 -29.29 -1.02
N ASP A 540 10.55 -29.72 -1.58
CA ASP A 540 11.23 -30.96 -1.21
C ASP A 540 12.11 -30.79 0.04
N ASP A 541 12.99 -29.78 0.01
CA ASP A 541 13.95 -29.49 1.10
C ASP A 541 13.55 -28.26 1.93
N ARG A 542 12.51 -27.56 1.53
CA ARG A 542 11.96 -26.34 2.19
C ARG A 542 12.96 -25.19 2.27
N THR A 543 13.96 -25.17 1.39
CA THR A 543 14.86 -24.00 1.30
C THR A 543 14.08 -22.75 0.87
N PHE A 544 14.48 -21.61 1.44
CA PHE A 544 13.95 -20.27 1.14
C PHE A 544 15.07 -19.52 0.43
N THR A 545 14.93 -19.34 -0.87
CA THR A 545 15.90 -18.63 -1.68
C THR A 545 15.42 -17.21 -1.95
N VAL A 546 16.25 -16.24 -1.62
CA VAL A 546 16.01 -14.82 -1.90
C VAL A 546 16.93 -14.38 -3.03
N ASP A 547 16.36 -13.82 -4.08
CA ASP A 547 17.07 -13.14 -5.16
C ASP A 547 16.73 -11.64 -5.13
N LEU A 548 17.73 -10.79 -5.00
CA LEU A 548 17.60 -9.34 -5.22
C LEU A 548 17.86 -9.05 -6.70
N ARG A 549 16.90 -8.43 -7.39
CA ARG A 549 16.89 -8.28 -8.83
C ARG A 549 16.82 -6.84 -9.28
N ASP A 550 17.43 -6.55 -10.43
CA ASP A 550 17.26 -5.27 -11.12
C ASP A 550 15.89 -5.18 -11.86
N ALA A 551 15.61 -4.02 -12.42
CA ALA A 551 14.39 -3.75 -13.19
C ALA A 551 14.16 -4.67 -14.41
N LYS A 552 15.20 -5.37 -14.88
CA LYS A 552 15.13 -6.33 -15.98
C LYS A 552 14.97 -7.76 -15.51
N GLY A 553 14.96 -7.99 -14.19
CA GLY A 553 14.84 -9.29 -13.58
C GLY A 553 16.17 -10.06 -13.46
N VAL A 554 17.31 -9.41 -13.71
CA VAL A 554 18.63 -10.01 -13.50
C VAL A 554 18.92 -10.11 -12.01
N SER A 555 19.33 -11.28 -11.51
CA SER A 555 19.72 -11.45 -10.11
C SER A 555 21.06 -10.78 -9.85
N LEU A 556 21.08 -9.83 -8.92
CA LEU A 556 22.26 -9.12 -8.44
C LEU A 556 22.88 -9.85 -7.24
N TYR A 557 22.05 -10.50 -6.44
CA TYR A 557 22.44 -11.26 -5.26
C TYR A 557 21.46 -12.40 -5.02
N SER A 558 21.99 -13.52 -4.53
CA SER A 558 21.16 -14.67 -4.16
C SER A 558 21.59 -15.24 -2.81
N LYS A 559 20.61 -15.56 -1.97
CA LYS A 559 20.82 -16.19 -0.65
C LYS A 559 19.86 -17.34 -0.45
N VAL A 560 20.41 -18.50 -0.14
CA VAL A 560 19.64 -19.68 0.25
C VAL A 560 19.65 -19.78 1.78
N LEU A 561 18.45 -19.88 2.38
CA LEU A 561 18.23 -20.17 3.80
C LEU A 561 17.68 -21.59 3.93
N THR A 562 18.25 -22.38 4.87
CA THR A 562 17.80 -23.75 5.13
C THR A 562 16.80 -23.75 6.28
N ALA A 563 15.68 -24.45 6.12
CA ALA A 563 14.68 -24.61 7.18
C ALA A 563 15.28 -25.38 8.38
N GLN A 564 14.97 -24.89 9.58
CA GLN A 564 15.36 -25.53 10.85
C GLN A 564 14.25 -26.43 11.37
#